data_aca9d181dab98e7727a6967e7b6ab548
#
_entry.id   aca9d181dab98e7727a6967e7b6ab548
#
_cell.length_a   1.000
_cell.length_b   1.000
_cell.length_c   1.000
_cell.angle_alpha   90.00
_cell.angle_beta   90.00
_cell.angle_gamma   90.00
#
_symmetry.space_group_name_H-M   'P 1'
#
loop_
_entity.id
_entity.type
_entity.pdbx_description
1 polymer ?
#
loop_
_entity_poly.entity_id
_entity_poly.type
_entity_poly.pdbx_seq_one_letter_code
_entity_poly.pdbx_strand_id
1 'polypeptide(L)'
;DTLKTFTCDDIGNNPPASVEFWVTDQFGNQDYVVVPVVIQDNNNVCDGTLTTFVAGNIVTENALGIPKVSVSGAGNTNTSNDGVFKFGSINPGTSYTITPRSERDPLNGVETGDIIKIQNHILNKKALDGPYKIIAADVNMDNKVTVTDIVTMRKLILGKIDQLPSGQSWRFVDKKYTFSDQENPFKAAFPEHITVTPTGTINNVDFYGVKLGDVNGNVTLSIGGDDVIEVRNNETVTFTAADEMISAGVPTQVTLKANNF
;
A
#
# COMPACT_ATOMS: atom_id res chain seq x y z
N ASP A 1 0.68 -21.16 21.91
CA ASP A 1 2.04 -20.73 21.60
C ASP A 1 2.28 -20.89 20.11
N THR A 2 2.47 -19.80 19.40
CA THR A 2 2.83 -19.84 17.97
C THR A 2 4.35 -19.86 17.86
N LEU A 3 4.91 -20.93 17.34
CA LEU A 3 6.33 -21.03 17.10
C LEU A 3 6.69 -20.14 15.89
N LYS A 4 7.53 -19.13 16.10
CA LYS A 4 8.13 -18.36 15.01
C LYS A 4 9.45 -19.02 14.60
N THR A 5 9.53 -19.49 13.37
CA THR A 5 10.74 -20.09 12.82
C THR A 5 11.49 -19.04 12.01
N PHE A 6 12.79 -18.94 12.26
CA PHE A 6 13.71 -18.12 11.47
C PHE A 6 14.58 -19.05 10.60
N THR A 7 14.88 -18.59 9.40
CA THR A 7 15.67 -19.31 8.41
C THR A 7 16.91 -18.51 8.01
N CYS A 8 17.76 -19.07 7.18
CA CYS A 8 18.92 -18.35 6.63
C CYS A 8 18.52 -17.10 5.82
N ASP A 9 17.30 -17.08 5.29
CA ASP A 9 16.78 -15.92 4.55
C ASP A 9 16.48 -14.71 5.46
N ASP A 10 16.43 -14.92 6.77
CA ASP A 10 16.19 -13.85 7.74
C ASP A 10 17.48 -13.14 8.17
N ILE A 11 18.65 -13.64 7.75
CA ILE A 11 19.94 -13.04 8.09
C ILE A 11 20.12 -11.71 7.37
N GLY A 12 20.41 -10.66 8.14
CA GLY A 12 20.68 -9.33 7.62
C GLY A 12 19.46 -8.62 7.02
N ASN A 13 18.23 -9.06 7.31
CA ASN A 13 17.03 -8.37 6.87
C ASN A 13 17.00 -6.92 7.38
N ASN A 14 16.61 -6.00 6.49
CA ASN A 14 16.37 -4.60 6.83
C ASN A 14 15.01 -4.18 6.21
N PRO A 15 13.96 -3.89 7.01
CA PRO A 15 13.95 -3.92 8.49
C PRO A 15 14.13 -5.33 9.07
N PRO A 16 14.58 -5.45 10.33
CA PRO A 16 14.71 -6.74 11.02
C PRO A 16 13.37 -7.48 11.09
N ALA A 17 13.43 -8.80 11.13
CA ALA A 17 12.24 -9.61 11.41
C ALA A 17 11.63 -9.17 12.75
N SER A 18 10.31 -9.18 12.86
CA SER A 18 9.61 -8.82 14.11
C SER A 18 8.88 -10.00 14.71
N VAL A 19 8.82 -10.03 16.03
CA VAL A 19 8.07 -11.02 16.81
C VAL A 19 7.14 -10.28 17.75
N GLU A 20 5.89 -10.70 17.78
CA GLU A 20 4.89 -10.20 18.71
C GLU A 20 4.91 -11.08 19.99
N PHE A 21 5.12 -10.44 21.13
CA PHE A 21 4.97 -11.08 22.42
C PHE A 21 3.65 -10.68 23.04
N TRP A 22 2.75 -11.64 23.12
CA TRP A 22 1.42 -11.47 23.69
C TRP A 22 1.42 -11.86 25.16
N VAL A 23 0.79 -11.05 25.98
CA VAL A 23 0.52 -11.35 27.39
C VAL A 23 -0.98 -11.39 27.61
N THR A 24 -1.42 -12.32 28.45
CA THR A 24 -2.82 -12.46 28.83
C THR A 24 -2.90 -12.42 30.35
N ASP A 25 -3.72 -11.53 30.90
CA ASP A 25 -3.94 -11.46 32.34
C ASP A 25 -4.89 -12.56 32.82
N GLN A 26 -5.07 -12.66 34.13
CA GLN A 26 -5.95 -13.66 34.75
C GLN A 26 -7.45 -13.47 34.40
N PHE A 27 -7.81 -12.33 33.81
CA PHE A 27 -9.17 -12.00 33.38
C PHE A 27 -9.38 -12.22 31.87
N GLY A 28 -8.33 -12.63 31.12
CA GLY A 28 -8.38 -12.89 29.69
C GLY A 28 -8.10 -11.65 28.82
N ASN A 29 -7.76 -10.50 29.41
CA ASN A 29 -7.33 -9.35 28.64
C ASN A 29 -5.95 -9.62 28.03
N GLN A 30 -5.78 -9.19 26.78
CA GLN A 30 -4.55 -9.42 26.02
C GLN A 30 -3.91 -8.09 25.62
N ASP A 31 -2.60 -8.05 25.70
CA ASP A 31 -1.78 -6.97 25.18
C ASP A 31 -0.52 -7.55 24.54
N TYR A 32 0.12 -6.81 23.65
CA TYR A 32 1.32 -7.30 22.96
C TYR A 32 2.35 -6.20 22.74
N VAL A 33 3.60 -6.64 22.61
CA VAL A 33 4.71 -5.81 22.18
C VAL A 33 5.39 -6.41 20.95
N VAL A 34 5.74 -5.59 19.99
CA VAL A 34 6.50 -6.00 18.81
C VAL A 34 7.98 -5.78 19.07
N VAL A 35 8.75 -6.84 18.97
CA VAL A 35 10.21 -6.81 19.19
C VAL A 35 10.94 -7.12 17.89
N PRO A 36 11.82 -6.23 17.40
CA PRO A 36 12.66 -6.53 16.27
C PRO A 36 13.71 -7.59 16.64
N VAL A 37 13.87 -8.61 15.77
CA VAL A 37 14.83 -9.70 15.96
C VAL A 37 15.86 -9.63 14.85
N VAL A 38 17.13 -9.42 15.22
CA VAL A 38 18.26 -9.46 14.28
C VAL A 38 18.83 -10.88 14.28
N ILE A 39 18.78 -11.54 13.15
CA ILE A 39 19.35 -12.86 12.95
C ILE A 39 20.78 -12.74 12.48
N GLN A 40 21.72 -13.40 13.16
CA GLN A 40 23.12 -13.43 12.83
C GLN A 40 23.60 -14.89 12.71
N ASP A 41 24.36 -15.17 11.67
CA ASP A 41 24.98 -16.48 11.47
C ASP A 41 26.43 -16.50 12.01
N ASN A 42 26.57 -16.49 13.31
CA ASN A 42 27.88 -16.50 13.98
C ASN A 42 28.62 -17.84 13.86
N ASN A 43 27.92 -18.90 13.48
CA ASN A 43 28.44 -20.26 13.41
C ASN A 43 28.61 -20.76 11.97
N ASN A 44 28.38 -19.92 10.96
CA ASN A 44 28.38 -20.29 9.54
C ASN A 44 27.55 -21.55 9.23
N VAL A 45 26.39 -21.67 9.88
CA VAL A 45 25.47 -22.81 9.69
C VAL A 45 24.73 -22.66 8.36
N CYS A 46 24.51 -21.41 7.96
CA CYS A 46 23.95 -21.08 6.66
C CYS A 46 25.12 -21.04 5.68
N ASP A 47 25.41 -22.15 5.03
CA ASP A 47 26.46 -22.28 4.03
C ASP A 47 26.47 -21.05 3.12
N GLY A 48 27.56 -20.30 3.09
CA GLY A 48 27.77 -19.00 2.45
C GLY A 48 27.25 -18.76 1.02
N THR A 49 26.24 -19.42 0.60
CA THR A 49 25.34 -18.99 -0.45
C THR A 49 24.53 -17.82 0.11
N LEU A 50 25.17 -16.64 0.15
CA LEU A 50 24.41 -15.39 0.16
C LEU A 50 23.36 -15.54 -0.91
N THR A 51 22.13 -15.87 -0.50
CA THR A 51 21.04 -15.96 -1.47
C THR A 51 20.87 -14.55 -2.02
N THR A 52 21.37 -14.37 -3.25
CA THR A 52 21.21 -13.11 -3.94
C THR A 52 19.72 -12.82 -4.03
N PHE A 53 19.27 -11.68 -3.51
CA PHE A 53 17.89 -11.29 -3.56
C PHE A 53 17.72 -9.88 -4.13
N VAL A 54 16.53 -9.60 -4.64
CA VAL A 54 16.10 -8.26 -5.01
C VAL A 54 14.93 -7.86 -4.11
N ALA A 55 15.05 -6.73 -3.48
CA ALA A 55 14.03 -6.18 -2.60
C ALA A 55 13.87 -4.68 -2.80
N GLY A 56 12.74 -4.16 -2.35
CA GLY A 56 12.46 -2.73 -2.39
C GLY A 56 11.21 -2.39 -1.60
N ASN A 57 10.89 -1.10 -1.61
CA ASN A 57 9.74 -0.54 -0.91
C ASN A 57 8.80 0.15 -1.89
N ILE A 58 7.51 -0.01 -1.69
CA ILE A 58 6.48 0.73 -2.39
C ILE A 58 5.74 1.59 -1.38
N VAL A 59 5.89 2.90 -1.51
CA VAL A 59 5.39 3.87 -0.54
C VAL A 59 4.63 5.00 -1.22
N THR A 60 3.75 5.68 -0.50
CA THR A 60 3.16 6.95 -0.94
C THR A 60 4.17 8.10 -0.87
N GLU A 61 3.84 9.29 -1.39
CA GLU A 61 4.64 10.51 -1.20
C GLU A 61 4.89 10.84 0.28
N ASN A 62 3.96 10.47 1.17
CA ASN A 62 4.07 10.67 2.62
C ASN A 62 4.84 9.53 3.33
N ALA A 63 5.58 8.71 2.58
CA ALA A 63 6.37 7.59 3.06
C ALA A 63 5.56 6.49 3.78
N LEU A 64 4.26 6.39 3.53
CA LEU A 64 3.43 5.30 4.04
C LEU A 64 3.56 4.08 3.12
N GLY A 65 3.87 2.91 3.68
CA GLY A 65 3.96 1.66 2.93
C GLY A 65 2.64 1.25 2.32
N ILE A 66 2.64 0.79 1.07
CA ILE A 66 1.44 0.34 0.38
C ILE A 66 1.36 -1.19 0.43
N PRO A 67 0.40 -1.77 1.16
CA PRO A 67 0.30 -3.21 1.33
C PRO A 67 -0.32 -3.90 0.13
N LYS A 68 0.00 -5.20 -0.02
CA LYS A 68 -0.64 -6.12 -0.98
C LYS A 68 -0.56 -5.66 -2.45
N VAL A 69 0.45 -4.88 -2.82
CA VAL A 69 0.78 -4.60 -4.22
C VAL A 69 1.41 -5.84 -4.82
N SER A 70 0.88 -6.31 -5.94
CA SER A 70 1.50 -7.41 -6.69
C SER A 70 2.74 -6.91 -7.41
N VAL A 71 3.87 -7.57 -7.20
CA VAL A 71 5.14 -7.22 -7.84
C VAL A 71 5.64 -8.42 -8.63
N SER A 72 5.81 -8.23 -9.93
CA SER A 72 6.37 -9.24 -10.84
C SER A 72 7.82 -8.89 -11.20
N GLY A 73 8.61 -9.92 -11.58
CA GLY A 73 10.02 -9.72 -11.98
C GLY A 73 10.79 -11.01 -11.89
N ALA A 74 11.51 -11.25 -10.81
CA ALA A 74 12.19 -12.53 -10.54
C ALA A 74 11.22 -13.56 -9.94
N GLY A 75 10.02 -13.65 -10.48
CA GLY A 75 8.87 -14.37 -9.96
C GLY A 75 7.73 -13.40 -9.65
N ASN A 76 6.84 -13.78 -8.74
CA ASN A 76 5.75 -12.94 -8.25
C ASN A 76 5.76 -12.89 -6.73
N THR A 77 5.58 -11.71 -6.18
CA THR A 77 5.45 -11.47 -4.74
C THR A 77 4.45 -10.36 -4.48
N ASN A 78 4.04 -10.18 -3.23
CA ASN A 78 3.22 -9.06 -2.82
C ASN A 78 3.96 -8.24 -1.76
N THR A 79 3.68 -6.95 -1.70
CA THR A 79 4.21 -6.14 -0.61
C THR A 79 3.60 -6.55 0.73
N SER A 80 4.44 -6.48 1.78
CA SER A 80 4.01 -6.57 3.18
C SER A 80 3.16 -5.36 3.59
N ASN A 81 2.72 -5.34 4.82
CA ASN A 81 1.97 -4.22 5.40
C ASN A 81 2.74 -2.89 5.37
N ASP A 82 4.06 -2.96 5.43
CA ASP A 82 4.96 -1.80 5.39
C ASP A 82 5.39 -1.44 3.96
N GLY A 83 4.79 -2.06 2.95
CA GLY A 83 5.10 -1.81 1.55
C GLY A 83 6.38 -2.49 1.06
N VAL A 84 6.99 -3.38 1.85
CA VAL A 84 8.22 -4.09 1.49
C VAL A 84 7.92 -5.29 0.60
N PHE A 85 8.69 -5.49 -0.45
CA PHE A 85 8.69 -6.72 -1.24
C PHE A 85 10.10 -7.31 -1.36
N LYS A 86 10.17 -8.64 -1.53
CA LYS A 86 11.42 -9.36 -1.69
C LYS A 86 11.25 -10.54 -2.65
N PHE A 87 12.16 -10.66 -3.60
CA PHE A 87 12.36 -11.86 -4.40
C PHE A 87 13.57 -12.60 -3.87
N GLY A 88 13.38 -13.82 -3.37
CA GLY A 88 14.46 -14.67 -2.88
C GLY A 88 15.09 -15.51 -3.97
N SER A 89 16.32 -15.96 -3.74
CA SER A 89 17.01 -16.97 -4.54
C SER A 89 17.06 -16.66 -6.05
N ILE A 90 17.49 -15.46 -6.41
CA ILE A 90 17.62 -15.03 -7.80
C ILE A 90 18.99 -15.42 -8.38
N ASN A 91 19.05 -15.61 -9.71
CA ASN A 91 20.29 -15.92 -10.41
C ASN A 91 21.11 -14.66 -10.64
N PRO A 92 22.35 -14.56 -10.10
CA PRO A 92 23.24 -13.45 -10.40
C PRO A 92 23.54 -13.32 -11.90
N GLY A 93 23.64 -12.09 -12.37
CA GLY A 93 23.93 -11.79 -13.78
C GLY A 93 22.71 -11.88 -14.71
N THR A 94 21.55 -12.33 -14.23
CA THR A 94 20.31 -12.32 -15.00
C THR A 94 19.61 -10.98 -14.84
N SER A 95 19.08 -10.43 -15.93
CA SER A 95 18.32 -9.18 -15.91
C SER A 95 16.85 -9.44 -15.56
N TYR A 96 16.32 -8.68 -14.59
CA TYR A 96 14.93 -8.75 -14.14
C TYR A 96 14.27 -7.39 -14.25
N THR A 97 13.08 -7.33 -14.84
CA THR A 97 12.27 -6.12 -14.88
C THR A 97 11.20 -6.20 -13.79
N ILE A 98 11.35 -5.39 -12.76
CA ILE A 98 10.48 -5.35 -11.59
C ILE A 98 9.32 -4.41 -11.89
N THR A 99 8.10 -4.94 -11.87
CA THR A 99 6.89 -4.21 -12.23
C THR A 99 5.82 -4.39 -11.16
N PRO A 100 5.50 -3.34 -10.39
CA PRO A 100 4.39 -3.36 -9.45
C PRO A 100 3.05 -3.11 -10.16
N ARG A 101 1.98 -3.71 -9.62
CA ARG A 101 0.60 -3.55 -10.10
C ARG A 101 -0.38 -3.66 -8.94
N SER A 102 -1.44 -2.84 -8.95
CA SER A 102 -2.55 -2.94 -8.00
C SER A 102 -3.87 -2.51 -8.64
N GLU A 103 -4.86 -3.38 -8.52
CA GLU A 103 -6.26 -3.16 -8.98
C GLU A 103 -7.20 -2.91 -7.80
N ARG A 104 -6.66 -2.94 -6.58
CA ARG A 104 -7.43 -2.98 -5.34
C ARG A 104 -8.07 -1.63 -5.02
N ASP A 105 -9.25 -1.72 -4.44
CA ASP A 105 -9.98 -0.61 -3.81
C ASP A 105 -10.01 0.65 -4.67
N PRO A 106 -10.59 0.59 -5.89
CA PRO A 106 -10.54 1.72 -6.82
C PRO A 106 -11.22 2.97 -6.27
N LEU A 107 -12.21 2.82 -5.36
CA LEU A 107 -12.92 3.94 -4.71
C LEU A 107 -12.19 4.51 -3.49
N ASN A 108 -11.28 3.76 -2.86
CA ASN A 108 -10.60 4.20 -1.64
C ASN A 108 -9.84 5.50 -1.89
N GLY A 109 -10.17 6.55 -1.14
CA GLY A 109 -9.62 7.90 -1.30
C GLY A 109 -10.17 8.68 -2.49
N VAL A 110 -11.14 8.14 -3.26
CA VAL A 110 -11.71 8.83 -4.42
C VAL A 110 -13.07 9.41 -4.09
N GLU A 111 -13.15 10.74 -4.05
CA GLU A 111 -14.35 11.46 -3.62
C GLU A 111 -14.69 12.69 -4.50
N THR A 112 -15.82 13.32 -4.22
CA THR A 112 -16.24 14.54 -4.94
C THR A 112 -15.27 15.71 -4.74
N GLY A 113 -14.56 15.74 -3.61
CA GLY A 113 -13.52 16.74 -3.33
C GLY A 113 -12.38 16.71 -4.35
N ASP A 114 -11.99 15.52 -4.79
CA ASP A 114 -10.96 15.35 -5.82
C ASP A 114 -11.43 15.87 -7.18
N ILE A 115 -12.68 15.56 -7.55
CA ILE A 115 -13.29 16.07 -8.78
C ILE A 115 -13.23 17.60 -8.84
N ILE A 116 -13.55 18.28 -7.71
CA ILE A 116 -13.50 19.74 -7.63
C ILE A 116 -12.07 20.24 -7.81
N LYS A 117 -11.07 19.59 -7.23
CA LYS A 117 -9.66 19.98 -7.41
C LYS A 117 -9.18 19.78 -8.83
N ILE A 118 -9.50 18.63 -9.45
CA ILE A 118 -9.19 18.35 -10.86
C ILE A 118 -9.88 19.35 -11.78
N GLN A 119 -11.16 19.67 -11.54
CA GLN A 119 -11.88 20.68 -12.31
C GLN A 119 -11.22 22.06 -12.21
N ASN A 120 -10.78 22.46 -11.01
CA ASN A 120 -10.08 23.73 -10.83
C ASN A 120 -8.74 23.76 -11.58
N HIS A 121 -8.03 22.64 -11.64
CA HIS A 121 -6.79 22.49 -12.42
C HIS A 121 -7.06 22.65 -13.92
N ILE A 122 -8.04 21.92 -14.48
CA ILE A 122 -8.42 22.00 -15.89
C ILE A 122 -8.84 23.40 -16.28
N LEU A 123 -9.55 24.12 -15.39
CA LEU A 123 -10.00 25.49 -15.61
C LEU A 123 -8.92 26.55 -15.35
N ASN A 124 -7.69 26.15 -15.03
CA ASN A 124 -6.58 27.04 -14.65
C ASN A 124 -6.91 27.98 -13.47
N LYS A 125 -7.85 27.59 -12.58
CA LYS A 125 -8.20 28.34 -11.38
C LYS A 125 -7.25 28.06 -10.23
N LYS A 126 -6.88 26.80 -10.08
CA LYS A 126 -5.92 26.33 -9.07
C LYS A 126 -5.23 25.07 -9.59
N ALA A 127 -3.93 25.14 -9.83
CA ALA A 127 -3.13 24.00 -10.24
C ALA A 127 -3.11 22.91 -9.15
N LEU A 128 -2.99 21.65 -9.57
CA LEU A 128 -2.61 20.55 -8.69
C LEU A 128 -1.14 20.73 -8.32
N ASP A 129 -0.83 20.41 -7.07
CA ASP A 129 0.49 20.62 -6.50
C ASP A 129 1.38 19.37 -6.69
N GLY A 130 2.30 19.49 -7.63
CA GLY A 130 3.30 18.48 -7.95
C GLY A 130 2.86 17.40 -8.95
N PRO A 131 3.84 16.65 -9.48
CA PRO A 131 3.65 15.71 -10.58
C PRO A 131 2.77 14.52 -10.19
N TYR A 132 2.88 14.04 -8.96
CA TYR A 132 2.13 12.86 -8.52
C TYR A 132 0.63 13.12 -8.44
N LYS A 133 0.19 14.33 -8.04
CA LYS A 133 -1.24 14.69 -8.04
C LYS A 133 -1.79 14.86 -9.46
N ILE A 134 -0.95 15.29 -10.39
CA ILE A 134 -1.33 15.37 -11.81
C ILE A 134 -1.44 13.94 -12.38
N ILE A 135 -0.53 13.03 -12.02
CA ILE A 135 -0.61 11.61 -12.39
C ILE A 135 -1.85 10.95 -11.78
N ALA A 136 -2.17 11.26 -10.51
CA ALA A 136 -3.38 10.77 -9.84
C ALA A 136 -4.66 11.23 -10.54
N ALA A 137 -4.67 12.41 -11.14
CA ALA A 137 -5.81 12.97 -11.84
C ALA A 137 -6.10 12.31 -13.20
N ASP A 138 -5.11 11.67 -13.82
CA ASP A 138 -5.22 10.94 -15.09
C ASP A 138 -5.72 9.50 -14.82
N VAL A 139 -7.01 9.38 -14.53
CA VAL A 139 -7.61 8.09 -14.12
C VAL A 139 -7.84 7.12 -15.28
N ASN A 140 -7.83 7.61 -16.53
CA ASN A 140 -7.94 6.76 -17.72
C ASN A 140 -6.57 6.39 -18.30
N MET A 141 -5.47 6.95 -17.77
CA MET A 141 -4.09 6.70 -18.15
C MET A 141 -3.79 7.07 -19.62
N ASP A 142 -4.41 8.14 -20.12
CA ASP A 142 -4.15 8.65 -21.48
C ASP A 142 -3.03 9.72 -21.52
N ASN A 143 -2.37 9.97 -20.37
CA ASN A 143 -1.34 10.98 -20.15
C ASN A 143 -1.83 12.41 -20.32
N LYS A 144 -3.09 12.66 -19.99
CA LYS A 144 -3.71 13.98 -19.99
C LYS A 144 -4.70 14.09 -18.83
N VAL A 145 -4.81 15.27 -18.27
CA VAL A 145 -5.87 15.57 -17.28
C VAL A 145 -6.96 16.37 -17.97
N THR A 146 -8.11 15.73 -18.17
CA THR A 146 -9.22 16.28 -18.97
C THR A 146 -10.58 16.05 -18.29
N VAL A 147 -11.65 16.56 -18.92
CA VAL A 147 -13.03 16.30 -18.46
C VAL A 147 -13.38 14.81 -18.54
N THR A 148 -12.69 14.02 -19.38
CA THR A 148 -12.90 12.56 -19.49
C THR A 148 -12.56 11.86 -18.17
N ASP A 149 -11.52 12.31 -17.45
CA ASP A 149 -11.13 11.80 -16.15
C ASP A 149 -12.20 12.09 -15.11
N ILE A 150 -12.74 13.32 -15.10
CA ILE A 150 -13.86 13.70 -14.23
C ILE A 150 -15.08 12.81 -14.48
N VAL A 151 -15.41 12.54 -15.74
CA VAL A 151 -16.54 11.65 -16.10
C VAL A 151 -16.29 10.24 -15.62
N THR A 152 -15.07 9.73 -15.76
CA THR A 152 -14.66 8.40 -15.32
C THR A 152 -14.75 8.28 -13.79
N MET A 153 -14.23 9.26 -13.05
CA MET A 153 -14.35 9.31 -11.59
C MET A 153 -15.81 9.34 -11.12
N ARG A 154 -16.66 10.16 -11.77
CA ARG A 154 -18.09 10.19 -11.47
C ARG A 154 -18.76 8.84 -11.68
N LYS A 155 -18.42 8.13 -12.76
CA LYS A 155 -18.96 6.79 -13.01
C LYS A 155 -18.54 5.82 -11.90
N LEU A 156 -17.29 5.90 -11.45
CA LEU A 156 -16.78 5.07 -10.36
C LEU A 156 -17.49 5.38 -9.05
N ILE A 157 -17.57 6.66 -8.65
CA ILE A 157 -18.24 7.11 -7.40
C ILE A 157 -19.72 6.72 -7.38
N LEU A 158 -20.39 6.76 -8.54
CA LEU A 158 -21.81 6.39 -8.68
C LEU A 158 -22.02 4.88 -8.86
N GLY A 159 -20.97 4.06 -8.78
CA GLY A 159 -21.06 2.60 -8.98
C GLY A 159 -21.55 2.20 -10.37
N LYS A 160 -21.29 3.02 -11.38
CA LYS A 160 -21.58 2.69 -12.79
C LYS A 160 -20.46 1.88 -13.44
N ILE A 161 -19.28 1.93 -12.86
CA ILE A 161 -18.14 1.07 -13.12
C ILE A 161 -17.54 0.66 -11.78
N ASP A 162 -17.03 -0.56 -11.70
CA ASP A 162 -16.40 -1.12 -10.50
C ASP A 162 -14.88 -0.96 -10.53
N GLN A 163 -14.32 -0.67 -11.72
CA GLN A 163 -12.90 -0.51 -11.96
C GLN A 163 -12.63 0.63 -12.92
N LEU A 164 -11.45 1.20 -12.84
CA LEU A 164 -10.98 2.19 -13.83
C LEU A 164 -10.70 1.51 -15.18
N PRO A 165 -10.74 2.26 -16.30
CA PRO A 165 -10.56 1.69 -17.65
C PRO A 165 -9.25 0.95 -17.86
N SER A 166 -8.19 1.35 -17.15
CA SER A 166 -6.87 0.70 -17.19
C SER A 166 -6.83 -0.65 -16.46
N GLY A 167 -7.87 -0.98 -15.64
CA GLY A 167 -7.85 -2.10 -14.72
C GLY A 167 -6.87 -1.93 -13.57
N GLN A 168 -6.32 -0.72 -13.37
CA GLN A 168 -5.44 -0.40 -12.26
C GLN A 168 -6.01 0.72 -11.41
N SER A 169 -5.86 0.66 -10.11
CA SER A 169 -6.24 1.71 -9.17
C SER A 169 -5.04 2.51 -8.66
N TRP A 170 -3.84 2.05 -9.01
CA TRP A 170 -2.58 2.70 -8.66
C TRP A 170 -1.64 2.75 -9.86
N ARG A 171 -0.85 3.82 -9.95
CA ARG A 171 0.37 3.90 -10.79
C ARG A 171 1.60 3.87 -9.88
N PHE A 172 2.70 3.36 -10.42
CA PHE A 172 3.93 3.24 -9.66
C PHE A 172 5.06 3.90 -10.43
N VAL A 173 5.79 4.79 -9.77
CA VAL A 173 6.89 5.55 -10.38
C VAL A 173 8.18 5.19 -9.67
N ASP A 174 9.26 4.93 -10.42
CA ASP A 174 10.59 4.73 -9.84
C ASP A 174 10.93 5.90 -8.90
N LYS A 175 11.20 5.59 -7.63
CA LYS A 175 11.47 6.59 -6.60
C LYS A 175 12.71 7.45 -6.89
N LYS A 176 13.62 6.98 -7.73
CA LYS A 176 14.81 7.70 -8.15
C LYS A 176 14.56 8.64 -9.32
N TYR A 177 13.38 8.54 -9.96
CA TYR A 177 13.06 9.37 -11.11
C TYR A 177 12.78 10.82 -10.69
N THR A 178 13.35 11.76 -11.43
CA THR A 178 13.10 13.20 -11.25
C THR A 178 12.39 13.73 -12.47
N PHE A 179 11.20 14.28 -12.28
CA PHE A 179 10.44 14.88 -13.38
C PHE A 179 11.14 16.14 -13.90
N SER A 180 11.39 16.19 -15.21
CA SER A 180 11.97 17.37 -15.88
C SER A 180 11.03 18.57 -15.89
N ASP A 181 9.73 18.32 -15.75
CA ASP A 181 8.67 19.30 -15.68
C ASP A 181 7.65 18.82 -14.64
N GLN A 182 7.60 19.47 -13.50
CA GLN A 182 6.72 19.09 -12.40
C GLN A 182 5.27 19.51 -12.60
N GLU A 183 5.04 20.48 -13.49
CA GLU A 183 3.71 20.95 -13.87
C GLU A 183 3.12 20.13 -15.03
N ASN A 184 3.98 19.39 -15.76
CA ASN A 184 3.56 18.47 -16.81
C ASN A 184 4.38 17.17 -16.76
N PRO A 185 4.02 16.23 -15.86
CA PRO A 185 4.75 14.96 -15.71
C PRO A 185 4.69 14.07 -16.96
N PHE A 186 3.75 14.30 -17.84
CA PHE A 186 3.55 13.53 -19.08
C PHE A 186 4.39 14.03 -20.26
N LYS A 187 5.17 15.10 -20.07
CA LYS A 187 6.07 15.64 -21.10
C LYS A 187 7.14 14.63 -21.55
N ALA A 188 7.57 13.78 -20.65
CA ALA A 188 8.42 12.64 -20.91
C ALA A 188 7.83 11.41 -20.24
N ALA A 189 8.00 10.22 -20.83
CA ALA A 189 7.59 8.98 -20.18
C ALA A 189 8.39 8.79 -18.89
N PHE A 190 7.71 8.58 -17.78
CA PHE A 190 8.33 8.22 -16.52
C PHE A 190 8.36 6.69 -16.34
N PRO A 191 9.38 6.14 -15.65
CA PRO A 191 9.51 4.69 -15.49
C PRO A 191 8.51 4.15 -14.47
N GLU A 192 7.69 3.21 -14.91
CA GLU A 192 6.74 2.45 -14.05
C GLU A 192 7.26 1.02 -13.76
N HIS A 193 8.49 0.74 -14.16
CA HIS A 193 9.23 -0.49 -13.87
C HIS A 193 10.71 -0.17 -13.70
N ILE A 194 11.43 -1.03 -12.99
CA ILE A 194 12.88 -0.90 -12.78
C ILE A 194 13.53 -2.18 -13.26
N THR A 195 14.52 -2.07 -14.16
CA THR A 195 15.30 -3.22 -14.61
C THR A 195 16.61 -3.27 -13.82
N VAL A 196 16.89 -4.45 -13.24
CA VAL A 196 18.10 -4.72 -12.48
C VAL A 196 18.81 -5.97 -12.99
N THR A 197 20.13 -5.96 -12.96
CA THR A 197 20.97 -7.14 -13.25
C THR A 197 21.84 -7.40 -12.02
N PRO A 198 21.31 -8.14 -11.02
CA PRO A 198 22.01 -8.30 -9.75
C PRO A 198 23.28 -9.13 -9.92
N THR A 199 24.39 -8.65 -9.37
CA THR A 199 25.63 -9.43 -9.14
C THR A 199 25.78 -9.82 -7.67
N GLY A 200 24.88 -9.31 -6.82
CA GLY A 200 24.73 -9.53 -5.40
C GLY A 200 23.35 -9.02 -4.97
N THR A 201 23.12 -8.95 -3.68
CA THR A 201 21.86 -8.47 -3.11
C THR A 201 21.58 -7.01 -3.48
N ILE A 202 20.35 -6.73 -3.92
CA ILE A 202 19.82 -5.40 -4.19
C ILE A 202 18.59 -5.17 -3.29
N ASN A 203 18.59 -4.09 -2.50
CA ASN A 203 17.53 -3.78 -1.53
C ASN A 203 16.95 -2.36 -1.68
N ASN A 204 17.12 -1.74 -2.85
CA ASN A 204 16.70 -0.36 -3.10
C ASN A 204 15.97 -0.19 -4.44
N VAL A 205 15.13 -1.17 -4.79
CA VAL A 205 14.23 -1.12 -5.95
C VAL A 205 12.91 -0.52 -5.48
N ASP A 206 12.92 0.80 -5.31
CA ASP A 206 11.84 1.51 -4.63
C ASP A 206 10.92 2.25 -5.61
N PHE A 207 9.63 2.28 -5.28
CA PHE A 207 8.62 2.99 -6.06
C PHE A 207 7.80 3.94 -5.19
N TYR A 208 7.36 5.05 -5.77
CA TYR A 208 6.24 5.81 -5.28
C TYR A 208 4.94 5.27 -5.90
N GLY A 209 3.99 4.89 -5.05
CA GLY A 209 2.64 4.56 -5.49
C GLY A 209 1.74 5.79 -5.48
N VAL A 210 1.06 5.98 -6.59
CA VAL A 210 0.13 7.08 -6.85
C VAL A 210 -1.26 6.50 -6.99
N LYS A 211 -2.16 6.82 -6.06
CA LYS A 211 -3.56 6.37 -6.10
C LYS A 211 -4.32 7.15 -7.16
N LEU A 212 -4.82 6.46 -8.18
CA LEU A 212 -5.62 7.09 -9.23
C LEU A 212 -6.94 7.61 -8.69
N GLY A 213 -7.23 8.87 -8.98
CA GLY A 213 -8.42 9.59 -8.54
C GLY A 213 -8.28 10.31 -7.20
N ASP A 214 -7.29 9.98 -6.37
CA ASP A 214 -7.03 10.64 -5.10
C ASP A 214 -5.98 11.75 -5.25
N VAL A 215 -6.42 12.98 -5.48
CA VAL A 215 -5.53 14.14 -5.59
C VAL A 215 -5.37 14.90 -4.27
N ASN A 216 -6.09 14.49 -3.23
CA ASN A 216 -6.00 15.10 -1.91
C ASN A 216 -5.14 14.29 -0.93
N GLY A 217 -4.83 13.02 -1.26
CA GLY A 217 -3.96 12.16 -0.48
C GLY A 217 -4.62 11.58 0.76
N ASN A 218 -5.94 11.36 0.72
CA ASN A 218 -6.70 10.82 1.86
C ASN A 218 -6.95 9.31 1.77
N VAL A 219 -6.32 8.62 0.81
CA VAL A 219 -6.38 7.17 0.71
C VAL A 219 -5.99 6.50 2.02
N THR A 220 -6.79 5.55 2.46
CA THR A 220 -6.53 4.78 3.68
C THR A 220 -5.83 3.47 3.34
N LEU A 221 -4.62 3.30 3.86
CA LEU A 221 -3.83 2.08 3.71
C LEU A 221 -4.14 1.14 4.88
N SER A 222 -5.21 0.37 4.77
CA SER A 222 -5.63 -0.55 5.83
C SER A 222 -4.88 -1.87 5.77
N ILE A 223 -4.40 -2.33 6.93
CA ILE A 223 -3.68 -3.60 7.12
C ILE A 223 -4.64 -4.79 7.24
N GLY A 224 -5.93 -4.54 7.48
CA GLY A 224 -6.94 -5.57 7.77
C GLY A 224 -7.91 -5.79 6.63
N GLY A 225 -8.21 -7.06 6.40
CA GLY A 225 -9.30 -7.70 5.67
C GLY A 225 -10.03 -6.95 4.53
N ASP A 226 -10.61 -7.72 3.66
CA ASP A 226 -11.29 -7.28 2.44
C ASP A 226 -12.52 -6.34 2.62
N ASP A 227 -12.78 -5.89 3.85
CA ASP A 227 -13.89 -5.00 4.19
C ASP A 227 -13.40 -3.69 4.82
N VAL A 228 -12.84 -2.80 4.01
CA VAL A 228 -12.83 -1.40 4.39
C VAL A 228 -14.23 -0.87 4.11
N ILE A 229 -15.06 -0.79 5.13
CA ILE A 229 -16.28 0.01 5.05
C ILE A 229 -15.81 1.46 4.86
N GLU A 230 -15.89 1.97 3.62
CA GLU A 230 -15.68 3.39 3.38
C GLU A 230 -16.71 4.16 4.18
N VAL A 231 -16.26 4.86 5.21
CA VAL A 231 -17.09 5.85 5.89
C VAL A 231 -17.26 7.02 4.92
N ARG A 232 -18.32 6.96 4.12
CA ARG A 232 -18.64 8.01 3.14
C ARG A 232 -19.07 9.34 3.77
N ASN A 233 -19.28 9.36 5.09
CA ASN A 233 -19.61 10.54 5.87
C ASN A 233 -18.69 10.62 7.08
N ASN A 234 -18.23 11.82 7.43
CA ASN A 234 -17.58 12.10 8.71
C ASN A 234 -18.58 12.01 9.89
N GLU A 235 -19.64 11.23 9.76
CA GLU A 235 -20.59 11.03 10.82
C GLU A 235 -20.08 9.92 11.74
N THR A 236 -19.86 10.27 12.98
CA THR A 236 -19.46 9.33 14.02
C THR A 236 -20.67 8.48 14.39
N VAL A 237 -20.64 7.19 14.05
CA VAL A 237 -21.66 6.24 14.57
C VAL A 237 -21.25 5.87 16.00
N THR A 238 -22.06 6.28 16.96
CA THR A 238 -21.82 5.91 18.36
C THR A 238 -22.60 4.63 18.68
N PHE A 239 -21.87 3.60 19.11
CA PHE A 239 -22.48 2.40 19.64
C PHE A 239 -22.58 2.54 21.17
N THR A 240 -23.76 2.34 21.70
CA THR A 240 -23.98 2.27 23.15
C THR A 240 -24.34 0.85 23.55
N ALA A 241 -23.66 0.32 24.55
CA ALA A 241 -24.04 -0.91 25.24
C ALA A 241 -24.66 -0.55 26.57
N ALA A 242 -25.68 -1.28 27.00
CA ALA A 242 -26.16 -1.19 28.38
C ALA A 242 -25.12 -1.76 29.34
N ASP A 243 -24.97 -1.12 30.51
CA ASP A 243 -24.14 -1.67 31.58
C ASP A 243 -24.79 -2.95 32.11
N GLU A 244 -24.20 -4.11 31.76
CA GLU A 244 -24.61 -5.40 32.26
C GLU A 244 -23.48 -6.03 33.08
N MET A 245 -23.84 -6.59 34.25
CA MET A 245 -22.88 -7.34 35.05
C MET A 245 -22.60 -8.68 34.40
N ILE A 246 -21.37 -8.87 33.92
CA ILE A 246 -20.91 -10.11 33.31
C ILE A 246 -20.35 -11.04 34.41
N SER A 247 -20.91 -12.25 34.53
CA SER A 247 -20.40 -13.29 35.41
C SER A 247 -19.36 -14.14 34.68
N ALA A 248 -18.22 -14.39 35.30
CA ALA A 248 -17.15 -15.19 34.72
C ALA A 248 -17.65 -16.59 34.33
N GLY A 249 -17.39 -17.02 33.10
CA GLY A 249 -17.73 -18.33 32.57
C GLY A 249 -19.14 -18.51 32.04
N VAL A 250 -19.97 -17.48 32.02
CA VAL A 250 -21.31 -17.52 31.43
C VAL A 250 -21.32 -16.71 30.11
N PRO A 251 -21.70 -17.32 28.96
CA PRO A 251 -21.87 -16.58 27.74
C PRO A 251 -22.95 -15.49 27.89
N THR A 252 -22.59 -14.23 27.77
CA THR A 252 -23.50 -13.10 27.89
C THR A 252 -23.67 -12.45 26.53
N GLN A 253 -24.92 -12.24 26.12
CA GLN A 253 -25.24 -11.55 24.88
C GLN A 253 -25.34 -10.04 25.14
N VAL A 254 -24.39 -9.26 24.58
CA VAL A 254 -24.39 -7.81 24.66
C VAL A 254 -25.09 -7.24 23.42
N THR A 255 -26.16 -6.47 23.63
CA THR A 255 -26.86 -5.79 22.52
C THR A 255 -26.26 -4.39 22.32
N LEU A 256 -25.67 -4.16 21.14
CA LEU A 256 -25.20 -2.85 20.73
C LEU A 256 -26.32 -2.11 19.97
N LYS A 257 -26.62 -0.88 20.37
CA LYS A 257 -27.51 -0.01 19.62
C LYS A 257 -26.68 1.06 18.91
N ALA A 258 -26.86 1.18 17.60
CA ALA A 258 -26.30 2.27 16.83
C ALA A 258 -27.26 3.47 16.90
N ASN A 259 -26.75 4.63 17.27
CA ASN A 259 -27.48 5.89 17.26
C ASN A 259 -26.98 6.72 16.08
N ASN A 260 -27.92 7.29 15.34
CA ASN A 260 -27.71 8.10 14.12
C ASN A 260 -27.41 7.27 12.85
N PHE A 261 -28.45 6.86 12.20
CA PHE A 261 -28.50 6.58 10.77
C PHE A 261 -29.20 7.74 10.07
#